data_3fdd93c66160ced7719cf995c106f3e6
#
_entry.id   3fdd93c66160ced7719cf995c106f3e6
#
_cell.length_a   1.000
_cell.length_b   1.000
_cell.length_c   1.000
_cell.angle_alpha   90.00
_cell.angle_beta   90.00
_cell.angle_gamma   90.00
#
_symmetry.space_group_name_H-M   'P 1'
#
loop_
_entity.id
_entity.type
_entity.pdbx_description
1 polymer ?
#
loop_
_entity_poly.entity_id
_entity_poly.type
_entity_poly.pdbx_seq_one_letter_code
_entity_poly.pdbx_strand_id
1 'polypeptide(L)'
;MKNWLIGLVVTMAWTSPCAAQIAPELLGGADPNKPMFSESFYKGIEGNWVLVREPVNTGYHCSVNFITPDSTLSLRGPADAGMARKGHGSLWLISGAIPLVTKPEIAPITLSSTNHPTQNVQAAHVSMPGQSSGALLLTIDVQKSVREKPDSNELAIQLQGKEVFRSKVVQLQLAYRQLSACMSAARK
;
A
#
# COMPACT_ATOMS: atom_id res chain seq x y z
N MET A 1 26.25 59.05 18.59
CA MET A 1 25.49 58.33 17.54
C MET A 1 25.47 56.86 17.92
N LYS A 2 24.33 56.37 18.46
CA LYS A 2 24.16 54.97 18.93
C LYS A 2 23.34 54.22 17.90
N ASN A 3 23.96 53.30 17.15
CA ASN A 3 23.25 52.39 16.24
C ASN A 3 22.68 51.21 17.03
N TRP A 4 21.37 51.15 17.09
CA TRP A 4 20.61 49.98 17.57
C TRP A 4 20.41 49.02 16.40
N LEU A 5 21.07 47.86 16.44
CA LEU A 5 20.78 46.73 15.56
C LEU A 5 19.66 45.92 16.23
N ILE A 6 18.48 45.98 15.66
CA ILE A 6 17.35 45.14 16.02
C ILE A 6 17.56 43.78 15.36
N GLY A 7 17.93 42.78 16.12
CA GLY A 7 18.01 41.41 15.68
C GLY A 7 16.61 40.83 15.51
N LEU A 8 16.24 40.52 14.26
CA LEU A 8 15.02 39.83 13.93
C LEU A 8 15.23 38.33 14.22
N VAL A 9 14.70 37.85 15.34
CA VAL A 9 14.64 36.40 15.63
C VAL A 9 13.52 35.82 14.85
N VAL A 10 13.83 35.17 13.72
CA VAL A 10 12.88 34.34 12.97
C VAL A 10 12.73 33.03 13.71
N THR A 11 11.70 32.89 14.51
CA THR A 11 11.28 31.60 15.05
C THR A 11 10.65 30.76 13.91
N MET A 12 11.44 29.89 13.31
CA MET A 12 10.90 28.83 12.45
C MET A 12 10.08 27.88 13.33
N ALA A 13 8.76 28.03 13.26
CA ALA A 13 7.84 27.03 13.75
C ALA A 13 8.02 25.77 12.90
N TRP A 14 8.69 24.78 13.44
CA TRP A 14 8.72 23.43 12.90
C TRP A 14 7.32 22.86 13.06
N THR A 15 6.52 22.92 11.98
CA THR A 15 5.32 22.12 11.88
C THR A 15 5.79 20.67 11.81
N SER A 16 5.65 19.96 12.92
CA SER A 16 5.86 18.52 12.99
C SER A 16 5.03 17.87 11.88
N PRO A 17 5.62 17.03 11.01
CA PRO A 17 4.83 16.23 10.09
C PRO A 17 3.87 15.43 10.97
N CYS A 18 2.57 15.58 10.74
CA CYS A 18 1.55 14.73 11.30
C CYS A 18 1.99 13.28 11.03
N ALA A 19 2.52 12.60 12.02
CA ALA A 19 2.66 11.16 12.00
C ALA A 19 1.25 10.66 11.75
N ALA A 20 0.99 10.17 10.54
CA ALA A 20 -0.28 9.58 10.19
C ALA A 20 -0.48 8.44 11.18
N GLN A 21 -1.27 8.69 12.23
CA GLN A 21 -1.76 7.62 13.08
C GLN A 21 -2.54 6.71 12.14
N ILE A 22 -1.94 5.57 11.83
CA ILE A 22 -2.65 4.49 11.14
C ILE A 22 -3.73 4.08 12.14
N ALA A 23 -4.95 4.55 11.89
CA ALA A 23 -6.06 4.24 12.75
C ALA A 23 -6.22 2.71 12.82
N PRO A 24 -6.48 2.13 14.00
CA PRO A 24 -6.72 0.68 14.13
C PRO A 24 -7.84 0.18 13.22
N GLU A 25 -8.74 1.05 12.81
CA GLU A 25 -9.81 0.81 11.82
C GLU A 25 -9.30 0.42 10.43
N LEU A 26 -8.08 0.78 10.07
CA LEU A 26 -7.42 0.34 8.83
C LEU A 26 -7.01 -1.14 8.85
N LEU A 27 -6.94 -1.76 10.03
CA LEU A 27 -6.54 -3.15 10.22
C LEU A 27 -7.72 -4.13 10.27
N GLY A 28 -8.94 -3.67 9.96
CA GLY A 28 -10.06 -4.56 9.73
C GLY A 28 -11.18 -4.45 10.75
N GLY A 29 -12.15 -3.63 10.44
CA GLY A 29 -13.51 -3.82 10.93
C GLY A 29 -14.29 -4.77 10.04
N ALA A 30 -13.75 -5.95 9.72
CA ALA A 30 -14.54 -6.99 9.07
C ALA A 30 -15.71 -7.33 10.00
N ASP A 31 -16.94 -7.27 9.50
CA ASP A 31 -18.10 -7.73 10.24
C ASP A 31 -18.00 -9.25 10.36
N PRO A 32 -17.76 -9.81 11.57
CA PRO A 32 -17.55 -11.25 11.75
C PRO A 32 -18.79 -12.07 11.39
N ASN A 33 -19.96 -11.45 11.25
CA ASN A 33 -21.22 -12.10 10.91
C ASN A 33 -21.50 -12.12 9.39
N LYS A 34 -20.70 -11.44 8.58
CA LYS A 34 -20.85 -11.44 7.13
C LYS A 34 -19.75 -12.25 6.46
N PRO A 35 -20.09 -13.16 5.55
CA PRO A 35 -19.10 -13.97 4.87
C PRO A 35 -18.17 -13.10 4.02
N MET A 36 -16.86 -13.27 4.22
CA MET A 36 -15.86 -12.74 3.33
C MET A 36 -15.93 -13.50 2.00
N PHE A 37 -16.00 -12.76 0.90
CA PHE A 37 -15.95 -13.34 -0.42
C PHE A 37 -14.54 -13.31 -0.98
N SER A 38 -14.04 -14.44 -1.46
CA SER A 38 -12.75 -14.52 -2.14
C SER A 38 -12.87 -15.28 -3.47
N GLU A 39 -12.24 -14.75 -4.50
CA GLU A 39 -12.25 -15.33 -5.85
C GLU A 39 -10.84 -15.29 -6.44
N SER A 40 -10.32 -16.48 -6.80
CA SER A 40 -9.06 -16.57 -7.54
C SER A 40 -9.36 -16.37 -9.03
N PHE A 41 -8.74 -15.37 -9.66
CA PHE A 41 -8.90 -15.09 -11.08
C PHE A 41 -7.64 -15.35 -11.92
N TYR A 42 -6.53 -15.69 -11.28
CA TYR A 42 -5.31 -16.15 -11.94
C TYR A 42 -4.54 -17.11 -11.03
N LYS A 43 -4.00 -18.18 -11.62
CA LYS A 43 -3.07 -19.12 -10.99
C LYS A 43 -1.92 -19.39 -11.93
N GLY A 44 -0.70 -19.17 -11.49
CA GLY A 44 0.52 -19.38 -12.27
C GLY A 44 1.69 -19.78 -11.39
N ILE A 45 2.82 -20.08 -12.01
CA ILE A 45 4.06 -20.47 -11.33
C ILE A 45 4.67 -19.30 -10.57
N GLU A 46 4.42 -18.07 -11.03
CA GLU A 46 4.92 -16.84 -10.40
C GLU A 46 4.13 -16.47 -9.15
N GLY A 47 2.88 -16.91 -9.05
CA GLY A 47 1.97 -16.59 -7.95
C GLY A 47 0.50 -16.66 -8.38
N ASN A 48 -0.38 -16.38 -7.43
CA ASN A 48 -1.83 -16.44 -7.63
C ASN A 48 -2.45 -15.08 -7.30
N TRP A 49 -3.38 -14.62 -8.14
CA TRP A 49 -4.21 -13.45 -7.84
C TRP A 49 -5.55 -13.86 -7.24
N VAL A 50 -5.88 -13.23 -6.12
CA VAL A 50 -7.14 -13.44 -5.40
C VAL A 50 -7.79 -12.09 -5.14
N LEU A 51 -9.02 -11.89 -5.63
CA LEU A 51 -9.88 -10.77 -5.24
C LEU A 51 -10.56 -11.13 -3.91
N VAL A 52 -10.50 -10.21 -2.95
CA VAL A 52 -11.17 -10.35 -1.65
C VAL A 52 -12.11 -9.16 -1.47
N ARG A 53 -13.34 -9.45 -1.05
CA ARG A 53 -14.36 -8.48 -0.67
C ARG A 53 -14.71 -8.71 0.79
N GLU A 54 -14.32 -7.76 1.62
CA GLU A 54 -14.64 -7.76 3.04
C GLU A 54 -15.87 -6.88 3.25
N PRO A 55 -16.99 -7.43 3.75
CA PRO A 55 -18.15 -6.61 4.05
C PRO A 55 -17.83 -5.63 5.18
N VAL A 56 -18.15 -4.37 4.96
CA VAL A 56 -18.06 -3.29 5.94
C VAL A 56 -19.43 -2.59 6.06
N ASN A 57 -19.63 -1.76 7.07
CA ASN A 57 -20.92 -1.10 7.31
C ASN A 57 -21.44 -0.27 6.12
N THR A 58 -20.54 0.23 5.28
CA THR A 58 -20.87 1.10 4.13
C THR A 58 -20.63 0.43 2.78
N GLY A 59 -20.63 -0.92 2.71
CA GLY A 59 -20.40 -1.67 1.48
C GLY A 59 -19.35 -2.74 1.61
N TYR A 60 -18.35 -2.76 0.72
CA TYR A 60 -17.26 -3.72 0.74
C TYR A 60 -15.91 -3.03 0.71
N HIS A 61 -14.98 -3.54 1.52
CA HIS A 61 -13.58 -3.24 1.35
C HIS A 61 -12.99 -4.21 0.31
N CYS A 62 -12.40 -3.68 -0.76
CA CYS A 62 -11.87 -4.47 -1.86
C CYS A 62 -10.35 -4.58 -1.75
N SER A 63 -9.81 -5.78 -1.90
CA SER A 63 -8.39 -6.00 -2.09
C SER A 63 -8.14 -7.05 -3.17
N VAL A 64 -7.02 -6.94 -3.85
CA VAL A 64 -6.53 -7.88 -4.85
C VAL A 64 -5.13 -8.29 -4.47
N ASN A 65 -4.93 -9.57 -4.19
CA ASN A 65 -3.73 -10.09 -3.56
C ASN A 65 -2.96 -10.99 -4.51
N PHE A 66 -1.70 -10.66 -4.80
CA PHE A 66 -0.76 -11.55 -5.46
C PHE A 66 -0.01 -12.33 -4.41
N ILE A 67 -0.27 -13.62 -4.34
CA ILE A 67 0.24 -14.51 -3.31
C ILE A 67 1.34 -15.38 -3.92
N THR A 68 2.53 -15.31 -3.35
CA THR A 68 3.66 -16.19 -3.61
C THR A 68 3.95 -17.04 -2.35
N PRO A 69 4.82 -18.05 -2.39
CA PRO A 69 5.20 -18.80 -1.19
C PRO A 69 5.73 -17.94 -0.04
N ASP A 70 6.47 -16.87 -0.35
CA ASP A 70 7.23 -16.10 0.64
C ASP A 70 6.67 -14.71 0.91
N SER A 71 5.67 -14.26 0.12
CA SER A 71 5.17 -12.90 0.22
C SER A 71 3.74 -12.74 -0.29
N THR A 72 3.11 -11.66 0.11
CA THR A 72 1.84 -11.20 -0.44
C THR A 72 1.95 -9.73 -0.83
N LEU A 73 1.69 -9.45 -2.12
CA LEU A 73 1.53 -8.10 -2.63
C LEU A 73 0.02 -7.81 -2.75
N SER A 74 -0.49 -6.91 -1.94
CA SER A 74 -1.91 -6.57 -1.88
C SER A 74 -2.17 -5.18 -2.43
N LEU A 75 -3.02 -5.07 -3.43
CA LEU A 75 -3.59 -3.83 -3.91
C LEU A 75 -4.94 -3.64 -3.21
N ARG A 76 -5.09 -2.55 -2.46
CA ARG A 76 -6.29 -2.29 -1.67
C ARG A 76 -6.98 -1.03 -2.13
N GLY A 77 -8.30 -1.02 -2.01
CA GLY A 77 -9.12 0.17 -2.21
C GLY A 77 -8.77 1.29 -1.21
N PRO A 78 -9.44 2.44 -1.34
CA PRO A 78 -9.20 3.58 -0.46
C PRO A 78 -9.55 3.25 0.99
N ALA A 79 -8.70 3.72 1.90
CA ALA A 79 -8.90 3.57 3.33
C ALA A 79 -9.93 4.58 3.87
N ASP A 80 -10.09 5.72 3.20
CA ASP A 80 -10.98 6.82 3.60
C ASP A 80 -11.62 7.53 2.40
N ALA A 81 -12.59 8.40 2.70
CA ALA A 81 -13.29 9.17 1.69
C ALA A 81 -12.38 10.16 0.91
N GLY A 82 -11.29 10.61 1.51
CA GLY A 82 -10.31 11.49 0.86
C GLY A 82 -9.53 10.74 -0.22
N MET A 83 -9.04 9.56 0.08
CA MET A 83 -8.40 8.66 -0.88
C MET A 83 -9.39 8.25 -1.99
N ALA A 84 -10.63 7.93 -1.62
CA ALA A 84 -11.68 7.56 -2.57
C ALA A 84 -11.95 8.67 -3.59
N ARG A 85 -12.05 9.93 -3.17
CA ARG A 85 -12.24 11.08 -4.07
C ARG A 85 -11.09 11.28 -5.04
N LYS A 86 -9.86 10.97 -4.62
CA LYS A 86 -8.65 11.09 -5.45
C LYS A 86 -8.40 9.87 -6.35
N GLY A 87 -9.20 8.81 -6.22
CA GLY A 87 -8.96 7.54 -6.93
C GLY A 87 -7.74 6.78 -6.41
N HIS A 88 -7.31 7.09 -5.19
CA HIS A 88 -6.17 6.45 -4.54
C HIS A 88 -6.59 5.17 -3.82
N GLY A 89 -5.63 4.29 -3.63
CA GLY A 89 -5.68 3.11 -2.79
C GLY A 89 -4.33 2.91 -2.11
N SER A 90 -4.08 1.71 -1.64
CA SER A 90 -2.80 1.35 -1.05
C SER A 90 -2.23 0.06 -1.64
N LEU A 91 -0.91 0.00 -1.71
CA LEU A 91 -0.17 -1.22 -1.97
C LEU A 91 0.46 -1.66 -0.66
N TRP A 92 0.23 -2.91 -0.29
CA TRP A 92 0.82 -3.54 0.87
C TRP A 92 1.71 -4.68 0.41
N LEU A 93 2.94 -4.68 0.87
CA LEU A 93 3.84 -5.82 0.74
C LEU A 93 4.03 -6.44 2.10
N ILE A 94 3.70 -7.72 2.23
CA ILE A 94 3.93 -8.54 3.43
C ILE A 94 4.93 -9.61 3.05
N SER A 95 6.05 -9.69 3.77
CA SER A 95 7.10 -10.68 3.48
C SER A 95 7.90 -10.98 4.74
N GLY A 96 8.33 -12.24 4.89
CA GLY A 96 9.26 -12.64 5.94
C GLY A 96 10.63 -11.98 5.83
N ALA A 97 10.98 -11.43 4.65
CA ALA A 97 12.21 -10.67 4.45
C ALA A 97 12.16 -9.24 4.98
N ILE A 98 10.95 -8.71 5.30
CA ILE A 98 10.76 -7.40 5.91
C ILE A 98 10.94 -7.55 7.42
N PRO A 99 11.90 -6.84 8.03
CA PRO A 99 12.13 -6.91 9.47
C PRO A 99 10.88 -6.50 10.27
N LEU A 100 10.75 -7.06 11.46
CA LEU A 100 9.75 -6.60 12.42
C LEU A 100 10.20 -5.27 13.06
N VAL A 101 9.24 -4.39 13.31
CA VAL A 101 9.43 -3.14 14.03
C VAL A 101 8.55 -3.11 15.28
N THR A 102 9.06 -2.52 16.35
CA THR A 102 8.31 -2.39 17.61
C THR A 102 7.23 -1.31 17.55
N LYS A 103 7.40 -0.35 16.65
CA LYS A 103 6.45 0.76 16.41
C LYS A 103 6.38 1.03 14.91
N PRO A 104 5.21 1.41 14.38
CA PRO A 104 5.11 1.91 13.01
C PRO A 104 6.06 3.08 12.77
N GLU A 105 6.76 3.04 11.63
CA GLU A 105 7.70 4.08 11.21
C GLU A 105 7.53 4.38 9.72
N ILE A 106 8.03 5.53 9.29
CA ILE A 106 8.15 5.86 7.87
C ILE A 106 9.57 5.54 7.43
N ALA A 107 9.71 4.66 6.48
CA ALA A 107 10.99 4.21 5.97
C ALA A 107 11.16 4.54 4.47
N PRO A 108 12.35 4.99 4.04
CA PRO A 108 12.65 5.14 2.63
C PRO A 108 12.81 3.76 2.00
N ILE A 109 12.17 3.57 0.87
CA ILE A 109 12.29 2.35 0.06
C ILE A 109 12.64 2.70 -1.38
N THR A 110 13.29 1.77 -2.05
CA THR A 110 13.58 1.85 -3.48
C THR A 110 12.69 0.87 -4.23
N LEU A 111 11.90 1.38 -5.17
CA LEU A 111 11.09 0.60 -6.09
C LEU A 111 11.79 0.52 -7.43
N SER A 112 12.01 -0.68 -7.94
CA SER A 112 12.53 -0.93 -9.28
C SER A 112 11.54 -1.79 -10.05
N SER A 113 11.33 -1.48 -11.32
CA SER A 113 10.50 -2.29 -12.20
C SER A 113 11.04 -2.27 -13.63
N THR A 114 10.74 -3.29 -14.42
CA THR A 114 11.29 -3.48 -15.76
C THR A 114 11.00 -2.31 -16.71
N ASN A 115 9.84 -1.64 -16.54
CA ASN A 115 9.34 -0.65 -17.49
C ASN A 115 9.30 0.78 -16.93
N HIS A 116 9.85 1.01 -15.75
CA HIS A 116 9.86 2.32 -15.12
C HIS A 116 11.21 2.61 -14.47
N PRO A 117 11.63 3.86 -14.43
CA PRO A 117 12.85 4.23 -13.71
C PRO A 117 12.71 3.87 -12.23
N THR A 118 13.82 3.54 -11.62
CA THR A 118 13.91 3.31 -10.17
C THR A 118 13.43 4.54 -9.41
N GLN A 119 12.58 4.34 -8.41
CA GLN A 119 11.97 5.40 -7.63
C GLN A 119 12.30 5.22 -6.14
N ASN A 120 12.69 6.32 -5.50
CA ASN A 120 12.81 6.37 -4.04
C ASN A 120 11.54 6.99 -3.48
N VAL A 121 10.82 6.24 -2.67
CA VAL A 121 9.56 6.65 -2.07
C VAL A 121 9.54 6.34 -0.58
N GLN A 122 8.60 6.96 0.13
CA GLN A 122 8.37 6.69 1.55
C GLN A 122 7.27 5.63 1.70
N ALA A 123 7.51 4.65 2.56
CA ALA A 123 6.53 3.63 2.94
C ALA A 123 6.31 3.65 4.45
N ALA A 124 5.09 3.37 4.88
CA ALA A 124 4.88 3.01 6.27
C ALA A 124 5.39 1.58 6.48
N HIS A 125 6.29 1.40 7.44
CA HIS A 125 6.85 0.11 7.84
C HIS A 125 6.20 -0.29 9.16
N VAL A 126 5.55 -1.45 9.17
CA VAL A 126 4.78 -1.93 10.31
C VAL A 126 5.01 -3.43 10.53
N SER A 127 4.79 -3.88 11.75
CA SER A 127 4.67 -5.30 12.06
C SER A 127 3.21 -5.71 12.07
N MET A 128 2.90 -6.85 11.46
CA MET A 128 1.54 -7.37 11.44
C MET A 128 1.25 -8.12 12.75
N PRO A 129 0.17 -7.78 13.48
CA PRO A 129 -0.17 -8.46 14.73
C PRO A 129 -0.31 -9.98 14.53
N GLY A 130 0.35 -10.76 15.39
CA GLY A 130 0.28 -12.22 15.35
C GLY A 130 1.03 -12.88 14.19
N GLN A 131 1.78 -12.12 13.39
CA GLN A 131 2.61 -12.64 12.29
C GLN A 131 4.09 -12.43 12.57
N SER A 132 4.92 -13.30 12.00
CA SER A 132 6.39 -13.17 12.02
C SER A 132 6.94 -12.31 10.88
N SER A 133 6.06 -11.63 10.15
CA SER A 133 6.39 -10.85 8.96
C SER A 133 6.16 -9.36 9.19
N GLY A 134 7.06 -8.53 8.67
CA GLY A 134 6.84 -7.10 8.53
C GLY A 134 6.01 -6.77 7.28
N ALA A 135 5.53 -5.55 7.20
CA ALA A 135 4.81 -5.03 6.04
C ALA A 135 5.24 -3.62 5.66
N LEU A 136 5.23 -3.34 4.36
CA LEU A 136 5.44 -2.01 3.79
C LEU A 136 4.14 -1.56 3.13
N LEU A 137 3.70 -0.33 3.45
CA LEU A 137 2.47 0.24 2.94
C LEU A 137 2.77 1.52 2.16
N LEU A 138 2.23 1.59 0.95
CA LEU A 138 2.39 2.75 0.05
C LEU A 138 1.03 3.21 -0.46
N THR A 139 0.89 4.51 -0.68
CA THR A 139 -0.25 5.04 -1.43
C THR A 139 -0.03 4.82 -2.93
N ILE A 140 -1.06 4.38 -3.63
CA ILE A 140 -1.08 4.18 -5.08
C ILE A 140 -2.24 4.94 -5.71
N ASP A 141 -2.04 5.42 -6.93
CA ASP A 141 -3.11 5.92 -7.77
C ASP A 141 -3.69 4.76 -8.58
N VAL A 142 -4.85 4.25 -8.13
CA VAL A 142 -5.52 3.11 -8.77
C VAL A 142 -6.00 3.47 -10.17
N GLN A 143 -6.56 4.66 -10.36
CA GLN A 143 -7.12 5.07 -11.66
C GLN A 143 -6.03 5.23 -12.72
N LYS A 144 -4.91 5.85 -12.37
CA LYS A 144 -3.75 5.97 -13.23
C LYS A 144 -3.17 4.58 -13.54
N SER A 145 -3.04 3.73 -12.54
CA SER A 145 -2.48 2.40 -12.69
C SER A 145 -3.31 1.48 -13.60
N VAL A 146 -4.64 1.57 -13.59
CA VAL A 146 -5.51 0.85 -14.53
C VAL A 146 -5.17 1.16 -15.99
N ARG A 147 -4.72 2.39 -16.28
CA ARG A 147 -4.42 2.85 -17.65
C ARG A 147 -2.98 2.59 -18.08
N GLU A 148 -2.04 2.71 -17.17
CA GLU A 148 -0.62 2.82 -17.49
C GLU A 148 0.22 1.60 -17.09
N LYS A 149 -0.29 0.72 -16.21
CA LYS A 149 0.51 -0.44 -15.78
C LYS A 149 0.54 -1.51 -16.86
N PRO A 150 1.74 -2.07 -17.14
CA PRO A 150 1.86 -3.21 -18.04
C PRO A 150 1.24 -4.45 -17.41
N ASP A 151 0.89 -5.41 -18.25
CA ASP A 151 0.30 -6.68 -17.81
C ASP A 151 1.29 -7.61 -17.08
N SER A 152 2.57 -7.47 -17.37
CA SER A 152 3.66 -8.17 -16.69
C SER A 152 4.73 -7.19 -16.28
N ASN A 153 5.17 -7.25 -15.05
CA ASN A 153 6.17 -6.36 -14.50
C ASN A 153 7.06 -7.09 -13.50
N GLU A 154 8.36 -7.11 -13.74
CA GLU A 154 9.29 -7.50 -12.70
C GLU A 154 9.42 -6.34 -11.71
N LEU A 155 9.01 -6.59 -10.48
CA LEU A 155 9.00 -5.62 -9.40
C LEU A 155 10.00 -6.04 -8.33
N ALA A 156 10.90 -5.15 -7.98
CA ALA A 156 11.79 -5.31 -6.82
C ALA A 156 11.62 -4.14 -5.85
N ILE A 157 11.64 -4.47 -4.56
CA ILE A 157 11.53 -3.50 -3.47
C ILE A 157 12.72 -3.69 -2.53
N GLN A 158 13.41 -2.58 -2.26
CA GLN A 158 14.50 -2.55 -1.28
C GLN A 158 14.10 -1.66 -0.11
N LEU A 159 14.36 -2.15 1.09
CA LEU A 159 14.24 -1.40 2.34
C LEU A 159 15.66 -1.17 2.87
N GLN A 160 16.05 0.09 3.04
CA GLN A 160 17.39 0.46 3.53
C GLN A 160 18.53 -0.22 2.72
N GLY A 161 18.37 -0.31 1.40
CA GLY A 161 19.35 -0.91 0.50
C GLY A 161 19.33 -2.45 0.44
N LYS A 162 18.55 -3.13 1.29
CA LYS A 162 18.39 -4.59 1.26
C LYS A 162 17.12 -4.95 0.49
N GLU A 163 17.23 -5.87 -0.47
CA GLU A 163 16.08 -6.39 -1.18
C GLU A 163 15.18 -7.21 -0.24
N VAL A 164 13.90 -6.82 -0.17
CA VAL A 164 12.88 -7.48 0.66
C VAL A 164 11.77 -8.11 -0.18
N PHE A 165 11.77 -7.83 -1.48
CA PHE A 165 10.85 -8.43 -2.44
C PHE A 165 11.42 -8.35 -3.84
N ARG A 166 11.30 -9.45 -4.60
CA ARG A 166 11.48 -9.51 -6.04
C ARG A 166 10.53 -10.55 -6.61
N SER A 167 9.73 -10.16 -7.55
CA SER A 167 8.84 -11.09 -8.26
C SER A 167 8.46 -10.57 -9.64
N LYS A 168 8.23 -11.48 -10.57
CA LYS A 168 7.55 -11.20 -11.82
C LYS A 168 6.05 -11.20 -11.55
N VAL A 169 5.49 -10.00 -11.39
CA VAL A 169 4.06 -9.82 -11.18
C VAL A 169 3.36 -9.83 -12.54
N VAL A 170 2.66 -10.90 -12.84
CA VAL A 170 1.90 -11.08 -14.08
C VAL A 170 0.44 -10.69 -13.88
N GLN A 171 -0.29 -10.40 -14.97
CA GLN A 171 -1.69 -9.96 -14.92
C GLN A 171 -1.92 -8.72 -14.03
N LEU A 172 -0.91 -7.86 -13.91
CA LEU A 172 -0.97 -6.69 -13.03
C LEU A 172 -2.04 -5.69 -13.48
N GLN A 173 -2.19 -5.46 -14.78
CA GLN A 173 -3.24 -4.59 -15.30
C GLN A 173 -4.63 -5.15 -15.01
N LEU A 174 -4.82 -6.47 -15.17
CA LEU A 174 -6.08 -7.13 -14.81
C LEU A 174 -6.38 -6.97 -13.32
N ALA A 175 -5.37 -7.12 -12.46
CA ALA A 175 -5.51 -6.92 -11.01
C ALA A 175 -6.03 -5.52 -10.66
N TYR A 176 -5.48 -4.47 -11.27
CA TYR A 176 -5.96 -3.10 -11.09
C TYR A 176 -7.39 -2.90 -11.62
N ARG A 177 -7.75 -3.54 -12.74
CA ARG A 177 -9.13 -3.51 -13.27
C ARG A 177 -10.12 -4.19 -12.32
N GLN A 178 -9.76 -5.35 -11.77
CA GLN A 178 -10.59 -6.07 -10.79
C GLN A 178 -10.79 -5.24 -9.52
N LEU A 179 -9.73 -4.62 -9.00
CA LEU A 179 -9.83 -3.71 -7.87
C LEU A 179 -10.77 -2.53 -8.17
N SER A 180 -10.58 -1.88 -9.30
CA SER A 180 -11.40 -0.73 -9.72
C SER A 180 -12.88 -1.10 -9.91
N ALA A 181 -13.16 -2.27 -10.51
CA ALA A 181 -14.52 -2.77 -10.67
C ALA A 181 -15.19 -3.05 -9.32
N CYS A 182 -14.48 -3.71 -8.40
CA CYS A 182 -14.96 -3.96 -7.04
C CYS A 182 -15.27 -2.66 -6.29
N MET A 183 -14.36 -1.69 -6.33
CA MET A 183 -14.56 -0.37 -5.70
C MET A 183 -15.76 0.39 -6.26
N SER A 184 -16.04 0.23 -7.56
CA SER A 184 -17.20 0.88 -8.21
C SER A 184 -18.51 0.20 -7.82
N ALA A 185 -18.54 -1.11 -7.65
CA ALA A 185 -19.70 -1.86 -7.20
C ALA A 185 -20.04 -1.59 -5.72
N ALA A 186 -19.02 -1.36 -4.90
CA ALA A 186 -19.19 -1.07 -3.47
C ALA A 186 -19.82 0.31 -3.18
N ARG A 187 -19.92 1.18 -4.19
CA ARG A 187 -20.52 2.53 -4.07
C ARG A 187 -22.02 2.59 -4.39
N LYS A 188 -22.59 1.49 -4.85
CA LYS A 188 -24.02 1.35 -5.17
C LYS A 188 -24.78 0.73 -4.01
#